data_dd256fdecef16efd0453c556ec0b747e
#
_entry.id   dd256fdecef16efd0453c556ec0b747e
#
_cell.length_a   1.000
_cell.length_b   1.000
_cell.length_c   1.000
_cell.angle_alpha   90.00
_cell.angle_beta   90.00
_cell.angle_gamma   90.00
#
_symmetry.space_group_name_H-M   'P 1'
#
loop_
_entity.id
_entity.type
_entity.pdbx_description
1 polymer ?
#
loop_
_entity_poly.entity_id
_entity_poly.type
_entity_poly.pdbx_seq_one_letter_code
_entity_poly.pdbx_strand_id
1 'polypeptide(L)'
;AWLDHGTLVDVGAAAEVIDTYSDVAHHAVEVEGGGTRFGSGEAMIERIELLSASGQPTSLVYPGDPVRLRLHYRANERIESPVFGASIDTREGVFVWGLHGMDACYVPTSIEPGTGHLDIDIPRLTFNPGAYTISAAIQNQDMTSVIDALQKARRFDVLPGPGMESGGLVNLGASFTDLTPARPMRDVPRRGAADYEHLARMQAQQADALENED
;
A
#
# COMPACT_ATOMS: atom_id res chain seq x y z
N ALA A 1 16.26 28.79 4.41
CA ALA A 1 15.59 29.46 3.30
C ALA A 1 14.98 28.41 2.35
N TRP A 2 13.84 28.70 1.81
CA TRP A 2 13.18 27.91 0.77
C TRP A 2 13.20 28.69 -0.54
N LEU A 3 13.69 28.02 -1.60
CA LEU A 3 13.74 28.53 -2.96
C LEU A 3 12.85 27.66 -3.85
N ASP A 4 11.96 28.27 -4.60
CA ASP A 4 11.13 27.60 -5.62
C ASP A 4 11.44 28.20 -6.99
N HIS A 5 11.87 27.36 -7.95
CA HIS A 5 12.28 27.74 -9.30
C HIS A 5 13.21 28.99 -9.35
N GLY A 6 14.15 29.06 -8.38
CA GLY A 6 15.09 30.18 -8.26
C GLY A 6 14.53 31.43 -7.56
N THR A 7 13.28 31.42 -7.13
CA THR A 7 12.65 32.50 -6.38
C THR A 7 12.70 32.17 -4.87
N LEU A 8 13.12 33.13 -4.06
CA LEU A 8 13.10 32.99 -2.60
C LEU A 8 11.64 33.08 -2.11
N VAL A 9 11.15 32.00 -1.50
CA VAL A 9 9.77 31.91 -0.99
C VAL A 9 9.71 32.20 0.49
N ASP A 10 10.65 31.65 1.28
CA ASP A 10 10.66 31.83 2.72
C ASP A 10 12.08 31.77 3.31
N VAL A 11 12.29 32.53 4.42
CA VAL A 11 13.53 32.58 5.18
C VAL A 11 13.22 32.68 6.67
N GLY A 12 13.64 31.69 7.44
CA GLY A 12 13.41 31.65 8.88
C GLY A 12 14.24 30.56 9.56
N ALA A 13 13.83 30.20 10.77
CA ALA A 13 14.36 29.03 11.47
C ALA A 13 14.11 27.76 10.63
N ALA A 14 15.07 26.83 10.64
CA ALA A 14 14.99 25.66 9.77
C ALA A 14 13.71 24.85 9.94
N ALA A 15 13.24 24.68 11.20
CA ALA A 15 11.99 23.96 11.47
C ALA A 15 10.77 24.68 10.85
N GLU A 16 10.65 25.99 11.03
CA GLU A 16 9.55 26.79 10.48
C GLU A 16 9.50 26.76 8.96
N VAL A 17 10.67 26.91 8.31
CA VAL A 17 10.75 26.86 6.84
C VAL A 17 10.44 25.45 6.32
N ILE A 18 10.88 24.40 7.04
CA ILE A 18 10.56 23.01 6.67
C ILE A 18 9.07 22.75 6.85
N ASP A 19 8.46 23.20 7.93
CA ASP A 19 7.01 23.05 8.18
C ASP A 19 6.21 23.76 7.09
N THR A 20 6.55 25.03 6.78
CA THR A 20 5.90 25.80 5.71
C THR A 20 6.10 25.14 4.33
N TYR A 21 7.31 24.67 4.04
CA TYR A 21 7.59 23.92 2.80
C TYR A 21 6.77 22.63 2.72
N SER A 22 6.69 21.87 3.81
CA SER A 22 5.91 20.64 3.89
C SER A 22 4.42 20.91 3.70
N ASP A 23 3.89 21.96 4.31
CA ASP A 23 2.49 22.37 4.18
C ASP A 23 2.14 22.81 2.74
N VAL A 24 3.02 23.53 2.07
CA VAL A 24 2.80 23.98 0.69
C VAL A 24 3.08 22.88 -0.33
N ALA A 25 4.17 22.11 -0.13
CA ALA A 25 4.51 20.99 -1.01
C ALA A 25 3.52 19.82 -0.86
N HIS A 26 2.85 19.72 0.28
CA HIS A 26 1.90 18.68 0.61
C HIS A 26 0.55 19.27 1.01
N HIS A 27 -0.05 20.12 0.16
CA HIS A 27 -1.48 20.42 0.30
C HIS A 27 -2.25 19.11 0.10
N ALA A 28 -2.18 18.26 1.15
CA ALA A 28 -2.87 17.00 1.17
C ALA A 28 -4.37 17.30 1.32
N VAL A 29 -5.12 16.98 0.30
CA VAL A 29 -6.58 17.05 0.32
C VAL A 29 -7.09 15.68 0.74
N GLU A 30 -7.96 15.64 1.76
CA GLU A 30 -8.70 14.43 2.07
C GLU A 30 -9.58 14.02 0.89
N VAL A 31 -9.53 12.74 0.51
CA VAL A 31 -10.34 12.22 -0.60
C VAL A 31 -11.49 11.38 -0.07
N GLU A 32 -12.61 11.43 -0.81
CA GLU A 32 -13.79 10.62 -0.51
C GLU A 32 -13.42 9.13 -0.48
N GLY A 33 -13.74 8.45 0.62
CA GLY A 33 -13.34 7.06 0.87
C GLY A 33 -12.10 6.89 1.76
N GLY A 34 -11.52 7.99 2.25
CA GLY A 34 -10.36 8.05 3.14
C GLY A 34 -9.03 8.10 2.39
N GLY A 35 -8.03 8.64 3.06
CA GLY A 35 -6.72 8.88 2.49
C GLY A 35 -6.48 10.35 2.16
N THR A 36 -5.26 10.67 1.74
CA THR A 36 -4.84 12.02 1.41
C THR A 36 -4.21 12.06 0.02
N ARG A 37 -4.34 13.18 -0.66
CA ARG A 37 -3.76 13.41 -1.98
C ARG A 37 -2.92 14.67 -1.99
N PHE A 38 -1.77 14.62 -2.68
CA PHE A 38 -0.94 15.77 -3.01
C PHE A 38 -0.18 15.52 -4.32
N GLY A 39 0.32 16.57 -4.94
CA GLY A 39 1.09 16.55 -6.18
C GLY A 39 0.76 17.73 -7.08
N SER A 40 1.47 17.88 -8.18
CA SER A 40 1.31 18.97 -9.14
C SER A 40 0.09 18.81 -10.05
N GLY A 41 -0.39 17.55 -10.26
CA GLY A 41 -1.70 17.27 -10.83
C GLY A 41 -1.75 17.12 -12.35
N GLU A 42 -0.65 17.04 -13.07
CA GLU A 42 -0.61 16.79 -14.52
C GLU A 42 -1.21 15.43 -14.89
N ALA A 43 -1.09 14.46 -13.97
CA ALA A 43 -1.87 13.24 -13.97
C ALA A 43 -2.37 12.95 -12.56
N MET A 44 -3.42 12.12 -12.45
CA MET A 44 -4.03 11.76 -11.16
C MET A 44 -4.33 10.27 -11.12
N ILE A 45 -4.05 9.63 -9.99
CA ILE A 45 -4.50 8.27 -9.70
C ILE A 45 -5.97 8.35 -9.31
N GLU A 46 -6.87 7.87 -10.17
CA GLU A 46 -8.31 7.93 -9.91
C GLU A 46 -8.75 6.86 -8.90
N ARG A 47 -8.11 5.68 -8.96
CA ARG A 47 -8.53 4.53 -8.16
C ARG A 47 -7.41 3.50 -8.04
N ILE A 48 -7.34 2.85 -6.88
CA ILE A 48 -6.50 1.68 -6.62
C ILE A 48 -7.41 0.46 -6.41
N GLU A 49 -7.19 -0.60 -7.18
CA GLU A 49 -7.87 -1.87 -7.00
C GLU A 49 -6.89 -2.96 -6.55
N LEU A 50 -7.29 -3.74 -5.57
CA LEU A 50 -6.66 -5.01 -5.26
C LEU A 50 -7.48 -6.12 -5.94
N LEU A 51 -6.85 -6.87 -6.83
CA LEU A 51 -7.47 -7.94 -7.58
C LEU A 51 -6.96 -9.29 -7.11
N SER A 52 -7.85 -10.25 -6.97
CA SER A 52 -7.53 -11.65 -6.69
C SER A 52 -6.89 -12.35 -7.92
N ALA A 53 -6.45 -13.59 -7.74
CA ALA A 53 -5.94 -14.44 -8.81
C ALA A 53 -6.92 -14.60 -10.01
N SER A 54 -8.23 -14.51 -9.75
CA SER A 54 -9.26 -14.55 -10.79
C SER A 54 -9.51 -13.19 -11.46
N GLY A 55 -8.77 -12.15 -11.07
CA GLY A 55 -8.95 -10.79 -11.58
C GLY A 55 -10.16 -10.05 -11.01
N GLN A 56 -10.80 -10.58 -9.98
CA GLN A 56 -11.92 -9.92 -9.33
C GLN A 56 -11.44 -9.00 -8.21
N PRO A 57 -12.05 -7.81 -8.06
CA PRO A 57 -11.75 -6.92 -6.93
C PRO A 57 -12.00 -7.63 -5.60
N THR A 58 -11.08 -7.47 -4.67
CA THR A 58 -11.17 -8.04 -3.33
C THR A 58 -10.64 -7.06 -2.30
N SER A 59 -11.11 -7.20 -1.06
CA SER A 59 -10.54 -6.57 0.13
C SER A 59 -10.07 -7.61 1.15
N LEU A 60 -10.24 -8.90 0.86
CA LEU A 60 -9.89 -9.99 1.75
C LEU A 60 -8.96 -10.96 1.03
N VAL A 61 -7.83 -11.27 1.62
CA VAL A 61 -6.80 -12.16 1.06
C VAL A 61 -6.22 -13.04 2.17
N TYR A 62 -5.49 -14.08 1.79
CA TYR A 62 -4.79 -14.96 2.72
C TYR A 62 -3.27 -14.88 2.50
N PRO A 63 -2.45 -15.21 3.52
CA PRO A 63 -1.01 -15.33 3.36
C PRO A 63 -0.66 -16.32 2.25
N GLY A 64 0.10 -15.86 1.27
CA GLY A 64 0.50 -16.66 0.11
C GLY A 64 -0.36 -16.50 -1.13
N ASP A 65 -1.48 -15.79 -1.05
CA ASP A 65 -2.32 -15.54 -2.22
C ASP A 65 -1.57 -14.68 -3.26
N PRO A 66 -1.72 -15.00 -4.56
CA PRO A 66 -1.33 -14.08 -5.61
C PRO A 66 -2.37 -12.95 -5.72
N VAL A 67 -1.88 -11.72 -5.81
CA VAL A 67 -2.73 -10.55 -5.97
C VAL A 67 -2.14 -9.61 -7.02
N ARG A 68 -2.98 -8.73 -7.54
CA ARG A 68 -2.58 -7.67 -8.46
C ARG A 68 -3.08 -6.33 -7.93
N LEU A 69 -2.21 -5.34 -7.89
CA LEU A 69 -2.59 -3.95 -7.68
C LEU A 69 -2.79 -3.32 -9.05
N ARG A 70 -3.98 -2.77 -9.30
CA ARG A 70 -4.29 -1.99 -10.49
C ARG A 70 -4.45 -0.53 -10.12
N LEU A 71 -3.58 0.30 -10.68
CA LEU A 71 -3.59 1.74 -10.54
C LEU A 71 -4.28 2.36 -11.75
N HIS A 72 -5.49 2.85 -11.60
CA HIS A 72 -6.18 3.61 -12.65
C HIS A 72 -5.77 5.06 -12.56
N TYR A 73 -5.38 5.64 -13.67
CA TYR A 73 -4.97 7.03 -13.73
C TYR A 73 -5.65 7.78 -14.87
N ARG A 74 -5.67 9.10 -14.73
CA ARG A 74 -6.00 10.06 -15.78
C ARG A 74 -4.84 11.03 -15.94
N ALA A 75 -4.32 11.19 -17.15
CA ALA A 75 -3.36 12.22 -17.49
C ALA A 75 -4.08 13.39 -18.19
N ASN A 76 -3.78 14.60 -17.77
CA ASN A 76 -4.33 15.82 -18.37
C ASN A 76 -3.48 16.30 -19.54
N GLU A 77 -2.19 15.94 -19.52
CA GLU A 77 -1.22 16.25 -20.56
C GLU A 77 -0.26 15.06 -20.75
N ARG A 78 0.57 15.12 -21.77
CA ARG A 78 1.62 14.11 -22.02
C ARG A 78 2.71 14.24 -20.97
N ILE A 79 3.07 13.12 -20.36
CA ILE A 79 4.16 13.03 -19.37
C ILE A 79 5.22 12.07 -19.88
N GLU A 80 6.44 12.56 -19.98
CA GLU A 80 7.59 11.76 -20.39
C GLU A 80 8.15 10.98 -19.19
N SER A 81 8.42 9.70 -19.40
CA SER A 81 9.05 8.79 -18.45
C SER A 81 8.48 8.86 -17.01
N PRO A 82 7.15 8.78 -16.83
CA PRO A 82 6.57 8.82 -15.49
C PRO A 82 6.98 7.59 -14.68
N VAL A 83 7.33 7.80 -13.41
CA VAL A 83 7.65 6.72 -12.47
C VAL A 83 6.43 6.45 -11.60
N PHE A 84 5.80 5.30 -11.80
CA PHE A 84 4.72 4.82 -10.95
C PHE A 84 5.29 4.07 -9.75
N GLY A 85 4.62 4.20 -8.61
CA GLY A 85 4.95 3.46 -7.41
C GLY A 85 3.73 3.11 -6.58
N ALA A 86 3.87 2.09 -5.73
CA ALA A 86 2.88 1.73 -4.74
C ALA A 86 3.55 1.31 -3.44
N SER A 87 2.87 1.53 -2.32
CA SER A 87 3.29 1.05 -1.02
C SER A 87 2.14 0.43 -0.25
N ILE A 88 2.49 -0.40 0.72
CA ILE A 88 1.57 -1.02 1.65
C ILE A 88 2.08 -0.77 3.06
N ASP A 89 1.19 -0.22 3.89
CA ASP A 89 1.43 0.06 5.29
C ASP A 89 0.44 -0.73 6.14
N THR A 90 0.79 -0.99 7.41
CA THR A 90 -0.22 -1.44 8.37
C THR A 90 -1.21 -0.31 8.65
N ARG A 91 -2.35 -0.63 9.28
CA ARG A 91 -3.33 0.38 9.70
C ARG A 91 -2.70 1.43 10.63
N GLU A 92 -1.75 1.03 11.46
CA GLU A 92 -1.01 1.89 12.40
C GLU A 92 0.07 2.74 11.70
N GLY A 93 0.24 2.59 10.39
CA GLY A 93 1.17 3.38 9.59
C GLY A 93 2.60 2.84 9.55
N VAL A 94 2.81 1.56 9.88
CA VAL A 94 4.12 0.92 9.71
C VAL A 94 4.29 0.54 8.24
N PHE A 95 5.31 1.08 7.59
CA PHE A 95 5.67 0.73 6.21
C PHE A 95 6.10 -0.74 6.12
N VAL A 96 5.42 -1.52 5.29
CA VAL A 96 5.66 -2.96 5.14
C VAL A 96 6.32 -3.28 3.82
N TRP A 97 5.88 -2.64 2.74
CA TRP A 97 6.36 -2.91 1.40
C TRP A 97 6.17 -1.70 0.48
N GLY A 98 7.08 -1.54 -0.46
CA GLY A 98 6.96 -0.56 -1.53
C GLY A 98 7.75 -0.99 -2.76
N LEU A 99 7.26 -0.56 -3.92
CA LEU A 99 7.89 -0.75 -5.21
C LEU A 99 7.63 0.48 -6.07
N HIS A 100 8.64 0.96 -6.76
CA HIS A 100 8.47 1.93 -7.84
C HIS A 100 9.13 1.44 -9.14
N GLY A 101 8.75 2.05 -10.26
CA GLY A 101 9.16 1.60 -11.58
C GLY A 101 10.67 1.54 -11.78
N MET A 102 11.43 2.42 -11.12
CA MET A 102 12.90 2.40 -11.21
C MET A 102 13.47 1.10 -10.62
N ASP A 103 12.97 0.65 -9.45
CA ASP A 103 13.40 -0.62 -8.83
C ASP A 103 12.98 -1.82 -9.68
N ALA A 104 11.81 -1.75 -10.29
CA ALA A 104 11.29 -2.81 -11.15
C ALA A 104 11.89 -2.80 -12.57
N CYS A 105 12.76 -1.83 -12.89
CA CYS A 105 13.27 -1.58 -14.25
C CYS A 105 12.12 -1.44 -15.27
N TYR A 106 11.01 -0.83 -14.85
CA TYR A 106 9.83 -0.58 -15.68
C TYR A 106 9.39 0.88 -15.56
N VAL A 107 9.78 1.69 -16.54
CA VAL A 107 9.35 3.09 -16.66
C VAL A 107 8.75 3.26 -18.05
N PRO A 108 7.47 3.62 -18.19
CA PRO A 108 6.89 3.95 -19.49
C PRO A 108 7.67 5.06 -20.19
N THR A 109 7.82 5.00 -21.49
CA THR A 109 8.45 6.07 -22.27
C THR A 109 7.67 7.38 -22.13
N SER A 110 6.33 7.29 -22.22
CA SER A 110 5.42 8.39 -21.95
C SER A 110 4.03 7.84 -21.58
N ILE A 111 3.21 8.69 -20.98
CA ILE A 111 1.76 8.52 -20.93
C ILE A 111 1.10 9.69 -21.67
N GLU A 112 0.11 9.35 -22.48
CA GLU A 112 -0.65 10.34 -23.27
C GLU A 112 -1.85 10.86 -22.48
N PRO A 113 -2.39 12.04 -22.83
CA PRO A 113 -3.63 12.54 -22.23
C PRO A 113 -4.77 11.52 -22.35
N GLY A 114 -5.51 11.33 -21.27
CA GLY A 114 -6.61 10.38 -21.20
C GLY A 114 -6.52 9.47 -19.98
N THR A 115 -7.31 8.40 -19.99
CA THR A 115 -7.34 7.43 -18.90
C THR A 115 -6.54 6.19 -19.26
N GLY A 116 -5.87 5.62 -18.26
CA GLY A 116 -5.13 4.39 -18.40
C GLY A 116 -5.10 3.60 -17.08
N HIS A 117 -4.41 2.47 -17.11
CA HIS A 117 -4.10 1.77 -15.89
C HIS A 117 -2.72 1.12 -15.99
N LEU A 118 -2.14 0.83 -14.83
CA LEU A 118 -0.91 0.09 -14.66
C LEU A 118 -1.15 -1.02 -13.63
N ASP A 119 -0.65 -2.20 -13.93
CA ASP A 119 -0.77 -3.38 -13.07
C ASP A 119 0.57 -3.70 -12.41
N ILE A 120 0.54 -3.99 -11.11
CA ILE A 120 1.67 -4.52 -10.34
C ILE A 120 1.27 -5.90 -9.85
N ASP A 121 1.92 -6.93 -10.39
CA ASP A 121 1.68 -8.32 -10.02
C ASP A 121 2.51 -8.70 -8.79
N ILE A 122 1.84 -9.16 -7.75
CA ILE A 122 2.44 -9.74 -6.55
C ILE A 122 2.13 -11.24 -6.56
N PRO A 123 3.07 -12.08 -7.00
CA PRO A 123 2.81 -13.50 -7.20
C PRO A 123 2.52 -14.24 -5.90
N ARG A 124 2.93 -13.68 -4.79
CA ARG A 124 2.70 -14.24 -3.45
C ARG A 124 2.71 -13.12 -2.41
N LEU A 125 1.56 -12.87 -1.80
CA LEU A 125 1.47 -11.93 -0.69
C LEU A 125 2.00 -12.58 0.59
N THR A 126 3.14 -12.10 1.09
CA THR A 126 3.85 -12.69 2.24
C THR A 126 3.58 -11.94 3.54
N PHE A 127 2.38 -11.40 3.72
CA PHE A 127 2.01 -10.70 4.93
C PHE A 127 1.29 -11.63 5.90
N ASN A 128 1.50 -11.41 7.19
CA ASN A 128 0.72 -12.04 8.23
C ASN A 128 -0.67 -11.41 8.38
N PRO A 129 -1.62 -12.11 9.02
CA PRO A 129 -2.95 -11.56 9.27
C PRO A 129 -2.92 -10.19 9.91
N GLY A 130 -3.71 -9.26 9.36
CA GLY A 130 -3.78 -7.87 9.81
C GLY A 130 -4.51 -6.97 8.82
N ALA A 131 -4.75 -5.73 9.22
CA ALA A 131 -5.35 -4.69 8.40
C ALA A 131 -4.25 -3.84 7.75
N TYR A 132 -4.39 -3.59 6.45
CA TYR A 132 -3.40 -2.91 5.64
C TYR A 132 -4.03 -1.82 4.78
N THR A 133 -3.21 -0.84 4.42
CA THR A 133 -3.59 0.24 3.49
C THR A 133 -2.62 0.31 2.33
N ILE A 134 -3.14 0.65 1.16
CA ILE A 134 -2.37 0.81 -0.08
C ILE A 134 -2.32 2.28 -0.43
N SER A 135 -1.13 2.75 -0.74
CA SER A 135 -0.85 4.06 -1.32
C SER A 135 -0.22 3.90 -2.71
N ALA A 136 -0.37 4.89 -3.57
CA ALA A 136 0.29 4.91 -4.86
C ALA A 136 0.71 6.32 -5.24
N ALA A 137 1.71 6.44 -6.11
CA ALA A 137 2.21 7.72 -6.58
C ALA A 137 2.63 7.65 -8.05
N ILE A 138 2.61 8.82 -8.69
CA ILE A 138 3.23 9.10 -9.97
C ILE A 138 4.25 10.21 -9.74
N GLN A 139 5.47 10.00 -10.19
CA GLN A 139 6.57 10.95 -10.05
C GLN A 139 7.18 11.24 -11.43
N ASN A 140 7.92 12.33 -11.54
CA ASN A 140 8.72 12.59 -12.72
C ASN A 140 9.91 11.62 -12.81
N GLN A 141 10.60 11.61 -13.95
CA GLN A 141 11.67 10.65 -14.27
C GLN A 141 12.79 10.59 -13.23
N ASP A 142 13.20 11.72 -12.69
CA ASP A 142 14.28 11.83 -11.71
C ASP A 142 13.82 11.73 -10.25
N MET A 143 12.51 11.51 -10.04
CA MET A 143 11.84 11.38 -8.73
C MET A 143 12.04 12.61 -7.83
N THR A 144 12.29 13.77 -8.41
CA THR A 144 12.47 15.02 -7.67
C THR A 144 11.15 15.74 -7.39
N SER A 145 10.09 15.43 -8.15
CA SER A 145 8.76 16.00 -7.95
C SER A 145 7.66 14.93 -8.03
N VAL A 146 6.63 15.15 -7.24
CA VAL A 146 5.44 14.31 -7.19
C VAL A 146 4.39 14.90 -8.11
N ILE A 147 3.98 14.13 -9.12
CA ILE A 147 2.88 14.48 -10.03
C ILE A 147 1.53 14.23 -9.35
N ASP A 148 1.38 13.06 -8.72
CA ASP A 148 0.25 12.73 -7.87
C ASP A 148 0.64 11.66 -6.85
N ALA A 149 0.24 11.83 -5.62
CA ALA A 149 0.33 10.82 -4.58
C ALA A 149 -1.02 10.66 -3.90
N LEU A 150 -1.52 9.43 -3.90
CA LEU A 150 -2.76 9.03 -3.27
C LEU A 150 -2.42 8.07 -2.12
N GLN A 151 -2.43 8.58 -0.89
CA GLN A 151 -2.02 7.85 0.31
C GLN A 151 -3.20 7.19 1.02
N LYS A 152 -2.98 5.96 1.50
CA LYS A 152 -3.95 5.17 2.30
C LYS A 152 -5.33 5.06 1.64
N ALA A 153 -5.37 5.04 0.32
CA ALA A 153 -6.60 5.14 -0.47
C ALA A 153 -7.36 3.81 -0.57
N ARG A 154 -6.72 2.70 -0.36
CA ARG A 154 -7.36 1.38 -0.43
C ARG A 154 -7.02 0.56 0.80
N ARG A 155 -8.03 0.07 1.50
CA ARG A 155 -7.89 -0.85 2.65
C ARG A 155 -8.11 -2.29 2.19
N PHE A 156 -7.39 -3.21 2.83
CA PHE A 156 -7.62 -4.65 2.71
C PHE A 156 -7.15 -5.37 3.96
N ASP A 157 -7.70 -6.56 4.17
CA ASP A 157 -7.35 -7.41 5.30
C ASP A 157 -6.71 -8.70 4.82
N VAL A 158 -5.64 -9.10 5.49
CA VAL A 158 -5.06 -10.43 5.39
C VAL A 158 -5.67 -11.29 6.49
N LEU A 159 -6.44 -12.29 6.09
CA LEU A 159 -7.16 -13.15 7.02
C LEU A 159 -6.27 -14.27 7.56
N PRO A 160 -6.53 -14.74 8.79
CA PRO A 160 -5.93 -15.96 9.30
C PRO A 160 -6.23 -17.16 8.41
N GLY A 161 -5.21 -17.94 8.08
CA GLY A 161 -5.37 -19.12 7.21
C GLY A 161 -4.25 -20.14 7.37
N PRO A 162 -4.33 -21.25 6.60
CA PRO A 162 -3.26 -22.23 6.56
C PRO A 162 -1.93 -21.60 6.16
N GLY A 163 -0.85 -21.95 6.85
CA GLY A 163 0.50 -21.45 6.56
C GLY A 163 0.82 -20.08 7.15
N MET A 164 -0.07 -19.48 7.94
CA MET A 164 0.27 -18.27 8.68
C MET A 164 1.33 -18.55 9.74
N GLU A 165 2.21 -17.59 9.95
CA GLU A 165 3.19 -17.58 11.04
C GLU A 165 2.63 -16.82 12.25
N SER A 166 3.07 -17.19 13.46
CA SER A 166 2.47 -16.72 14.70
C SER A 166 2.92 -15.35 15.18
N GLY A 167 3.66 -14.59 14.37
CA GLY A 167 4.13 -13.27 14.79
C GLY A 167 4.79 -12.48 13.66
N GLY A 168 4.98 -11.17 13.88
CA GLY A 168 5.57 -10.26 12.92
C GLY A 168 4.63 -9.86 11.77
N LEU A 169 5.11 -9.01 10.88
CA LEU A 169 4.34 -8.50 9.74
C LEU A 169 4.50 -9.37 8.48
N VAL A 170 5.61 -10.08 8.38
CA VAL A 170 5.98 -10.83 7.17
C VAL A 170 5.91 -12.32 7.44
N ASN A 171 5.29 -13.05 6.53
CA ASN A 171 5.26 -14.50 6.47
C ASN A 171 6.37 -14.98 5.54
N LEU A 172 7.37 -15.64 6.12
CA LEU A 172 8.51 -16.15 5.36
C LEU A 172 8.24 -17.51 4.71
N GLY A 173 7.14 -18.17 5.08
CA GLY A 173 6.83 -19.54 4.68
C GLY A 173 7.82 -20.55 5.26
N ALA A 174 8.30 -20.27 6.47
CA ALA A 174 9.30 -21.10 7.13
C ALA A 174 8.75 -22.47 7.49
N SER A 175 9.60 -23.48 7.44
CA SER A 175 9.28 -24.85 7.86
C SER A 175 10.37 -25.42 8.75
N PHE A 176 9.96 -26.32 9.64
CA PHE A 176 10.91 -27.07 10.45
C PHE A 176 11.40 -28.29 9.67
N THR A 177 12.71 -28.47 9.60
CA THR A 177 13.32 -29.70 9.08
C THR A 177 13.51 -30.65 10.25
N ASP A 178 13.02 -31.87 10.09
CA ASP A 178 13.07 -32.88 11.13
C ASP A 178 14.49 -33.41 11.33
N LEU A 179 15.07 -33.16 12.49
CA LEU A 179 16.37 -33.67 12.93
C LEU A 179 16.23 -34.69 14.07
N THR A 180 15.04 -34.85 14.62
CA THR A 180 14.72 -35.79 15.70
C THR A 180 13.35 -36.37 15.49
N PRO A 181 13.02 -37.59 16.04
CA PRO A 181 11.69 -38.14 15.94
C PRO A 181 10.63 -37.13 16.45
N ALA A 182 9.84 -36.61 15.54
CA ALA A 182 8.78 -35.67 15.88
C ALA A 182 7.56 -36.40 16.45
N ARG A 183 6.85 -35.73 17.34
CA ARG A 183 5.55 -36.23 17.84
C ARG A 183 4.58 -36.28 16.65
N PRO A 184 3.79 -37.36 16.48
CA PRO A 184 2.82 -37.45 15.41
C PRO A 184 1.87 -36.24 15.43
N MET A 185 1.62 -35.62 14.28
CA MET A 185 0.76 -34.44 14.16
C MET A 185 -0.65 -34.62 14.70
N ARG A 186 -1.17 -35.86 14.67
CA ARG A 186 -2.49 -36.21 15.27
C ARG A 186 -2.55 -35.96 16.78
N ASP A 187 -1.40 -35.97 17.45
CA ASP A 187 -1.31 -35.79 18.90
C ASP A 187 -1.01 -34.31 19.28
N VAL A 188 -0.89 -33.44 18.30
CA VAL A 188 -0.70 -32.01 18.51
C VAL A 188 -2.04 -31.31 18.28
N PRO A 189 -2.54 -30.55 19.27
CA PRO A 189 -3.76 -29.76 19.07
C PRO A 189 -3.56 -28.81 17.87
N ARG A 190 -4.40 -28.93 16.87
CA ARG A 190 -4.44 -27.99 15.75
C ARG A 190 -5.42 -26.89 16.08
N ARG A 191 -5.05 -25.65 15.79
CA ARG A 191 -6.05 -24.59 15.71
C ARG A 191 -7.02 -24.97 14.59
N GLY A 192 -8.26 -25.18 14.94
CA GLY A 192 -9.32 -25.53 13.99
C GLY A 192 -9.75 -24.30 13.16
N ALA A 193 -10.45 -24.53 12.06
CA ALA A 193 -11.05 -23.45 11.28
C ALA A 193 -11.95 -22.55 12.15
N ALA A 194 -12.64 -23.13 13.14
CA ALA A 194 -13.47 -22.39 14.10
C ALA A 194 -12.67 -21.40 14.97
N ASP A 195 -11.41 -21.72 15.29
CA ASP A 195 -10.55 -20.81 16.07
C ASP A 195 -10.15 -19.59 15.22
N TYR A 196 -9.90 -19.79 13.93
CA TYR A 196 -9.62 -18.71 13.00
C TYR A 196 -10.86 -17.83 12.73
N GLU A 197 -12.02 -18.43 12.57
CA GLU A 197 -13.29 -17.70 12.44
C GLU A 197 -13.60 -16.87 13.69
N HIS A 198 -13.33 -17.42 14.88
CA HIS A 198 -13.51 -16.71 16.13
C HIS A 198 -12.58 -15.51 16.25
N LEU A 199 -11.30 -15.66 15.90
CA LEU A 199 -10.33 -14.58 15.88
C LEU A 199 -10.71 -13.48 14.86
N ALA A 200 -11.15 -13.87 13.67
CA ALA A 200 -11.60 -12.92 12.66
C ALA A 200 -12.83 -12.12 13.12
N ARG A 201 -13.80 -12.78 13.81
CA ARG A 201 -14.96 -12.09 14.39
C ARG A 201 -14.58 -11.13 15.52
N MET A 202 -13.64 -11.51 16.37
CA MET A 202 -13.16 -10.62 17.44
C MET A 202 -12.46 -9.40 16.88
N GLN A 203 -11.65 -9.56 15.84
CA GLN A 203 -10.97 -8.44 15.17
C GLN A 203 -11.98 -7.51 14.47
N ALA A 204 -12.98 -8.05 13.79
CA ALA A 204 -14.05 -7.26 13.19
C ALA A 204 -14.86 -6.47 14.25
N GLN A 205 -15.20 -7.09 15.38
CA GLN A 205 -15.89 -6.42 16.48
C GLN A 205 -15.05 -5.32 17.14
N GLN A 206 -13.73 -5.51 17.24
CA GLN A 206 -12.84 -4.47 17.72
C GLN A 206 -12.74 -3.29 16.75
N ALA A 207 -12.73 -3.55 15.45
CA ALA A 207 -12.73 -2.51 14.43
C ALA A 207 -14.03 -1.69 14.47
N ASP A 208 -15.17 -2.35 14.53
CA ASP A 208 -16.49 -1.69 14.65
C ASP A 208 -16.65 -0.89 15.96
N ALA A 209 -16.05 -1.36 17.05
CA ALA A 209 -16.10 -0.64 18.33
C ALA A 209 -15.28 0.65 18.29
N LEU A 210 -14.13 0.65 17.61
CA LEU A 210 -13.29 1.83 17.45
C LEU A 210 -13.88 2.87 16.48
N GLU A 211 -14.68 2.43 15.49
CA GLU A 211 -15.38 3.34 14.58
C GLU A 211 -16.63 4.00 15.19
N ASN A 212 -17.15 3.47 16.31
CA ASN A 212 -18.33 4.03 16.99
C ASN A 212 -17.98 4.89 18.23
N GLU A 213 -16.69 5.10 18.54
CA GLU A 213 -16.24 5.97 19.63
C GLU A 213 -15.80 7.37 19.17
N ASP A 214 -15.88 7.69 17.87
CA ASP A 214 -15.72 9.01 17.25
C ASP A 214 -17.11 9.58 16.85
#